data_dbf8900266baf8547a4a3192567b8911
#
_entry.id   dbf8900266baf8547a4a3192567b8911
#
_cell.length_a   1.000
_cell.length_b   1.000
_cell.length_c   1.000
_cell.angle_alpha   90.00
_cell.angle_beta   90.00
_cell.angle_gamma   90.00
#
_symmetry.space_group_name_H-M   'P 1'
#
loop_
_entity.id
_entity.type
_entity.pdbx_description
1 polymer ?
#
loop_
_entity_poly.entity_id
_entity_poly.type
_entity_poly.pdbx_seq_one_letter_code
_entity_poly.pdbx_strand_id
1 'polypeptide(L)'
;MARRVFLHVGAPKTGSTFVQDVLWRNRRELKRAGILLPGSARAQDAAMTDLRQVPWRDADLRWTWDRLAAKARGWPGDVIISNEGLGGASSVQAARAVESLLPAEVHIVVAGRDLWRTLPSTWQQSIRARSGWRFGAFLGAVERGEFDTFWENYTANRMLRRWGDLVPAERRHLVTVPPPGAPHDTLWHRFAGIMGIPDGLCELAAPTSNPSLGAAEAEVLRRVNLALGDRYPLRRPYQEVVQRHLVDSVLRQRGNGLRFGVGLDRAAWVADQAERQITELRDYPCQVAGDLAELRPTGMTQSRSPDELDDGQVLTTAIETIVAMLEQAEALSTRADRRYEEILARVRARVDGGVRRRLRRAGRR
;
A
#
# COMPACT_ATOMS: atom_id res chain seq x y z
N MET A 1 -17.11 19.83 -15.69
CA MET A 1 -17.24 18.86 -14.58
C MET A 1 -16.69 17.54 -15.05
N ALA A 2 -16.19 16.70 -14.12
CA ALA A 2 -15.65 15.38 -14.47
C ALA A 2 -16.68 14.55 -15.23
N ARG A 3 -16.22 13.85 -16.26
CA ARG A 3 -17.05 12.91 -17.03
C ARG A 3 -17.15 11.59 -16.26
N ARG A 4 -16.01 10.95 -16.01
CA ARG A 4 -15.93 9.70 -15.26
C ARG A 4 -14.95 9.83 -14.10
N VAL A 5 -15.24 9.17 -13.00
CA VAL A 5 -14.32 9.04 -11.87
C VAL A 5 -14.13 7.57 -11.54
N PHE A 6 -12.91 7.07 -11.72
CA PHE A 6 -12.53 5.72 -11.36
C PHE A 6 -12.02 5.70 -9.92
N LEU A 7 -12.76 5.05 -9.03
CA LEU A 7 -12.36 4.80 -7.64
C LEU A 7 -11.76 3.39 -7.53
N HIS A 8 -10.44 3.31 -7.53
CA HIS A 8 -9.74 2.06 -7.19
C HIS A 8 -9.62 1.98 -5.66
N VAL A 9 -10.44 1.13 -5.08
CA VAL A 9 -10.64 1.04 -3.63
C VAL A 9 -9.86 -0.12 -2.97
N GLY A 10 -9.21 -0.96 -3.74
CA GLY A 10 -8.43 -2.12 -3.26
C GLY A 10 -8.79 -3.38 -4.06
N ALA A 11 -8.56 -4.59 -3.54
CA ALA A 11 -8.14 -4.90 -2.18
C ALA A 11 -6.64 -4.59 -1.97
N PRO A 12 -6.20 -4.41 -0.72
CA PRO A 12 -4.78 -4.38 -0.40
C PRO A 12 -4.08 -5.69 -0.78
N LYS A 13 -2.78 -5.65 -1.06
CA LYS A 13 -1.94 -6.82 -1.43
C LYS A 13 -2.26 -7.44 -2.80
N THR A 14 -2.93 -6.71 -3.66
CA THR A 14 -3.29 -7.11 -5.03
C THR A 14 -2.42 -6.42 -6.10
N GLY A 15 -1.24 -5.91 -5.73
CA GLY A 15 -0.36 -5.19 -6.65
C GLY A 15 -0.69 -3.71 -6.83
N SER A 16 -1.56 -3.14 -5.97
CA SER A 16 -1.94 -1.72 -5.99
C SER A 16 -0.74 -0.76 -6.01
N THR A 17 0.33 -1.07 -5.28
CA THR A 17 1.57 -0.27 -5.30
C THR A 17 2.15 -0.15 -6.70
N PHE A 18 2.22 -1.24 -7.47
CA PHE A 18 2.73 -1.22 -8.85
C PHE A 18 1.85 -0.34 -9.74
N VAL A 19 0.53 -0.51 -9.69
CA VAL A 19 -0.42 0.30 -10.46
C VAL A 19 -0.31 1.79 -10.09
N GLN A 20 -0.26 2.09 -8.81
CA GLN A 20 -0.10 3.46 -8.30
C GLN A 20 1.23 4.08 -8.73
N ASP A 21 2.34 3.34 -8.67
CA ASP A 21 3.64 3.82 -9.14
C ASP A 21 3.61 4.18 -10.61
N VAL A 22 3.00 3.35 -11.47
CA VAL A 22 2.83 3.66 -12.89
C VAL A 22 1.99 4.92 -13.08
N LEU A 23 0.85 5.02 -12.40
CA LEU A 23 -0.03 6.20 -12.47
C LEU A 23 0.71 7.47 -12.04
N TRP A 24 1.42 7.47 -10.91
CA TRP A 24 2.09 8.66 -10.38
C TRP A 24 3.30 9.09 -11.19
N ARG A 25 4.06 8.15 -11.75
CA ARG A 25 5.18 8.44 -12.65
C ARG A 25 4.70 9.12 -13.91
N ASN A 26 3.61 8.66 -14.49
CA ASN A 26 3.04 9.15 -15.76
C ASN A 26 1.95 10.21 -15.56
N ARG A 27 1.84 10.85 -14.37
CA ARG A 27 0.76 11.78 -14.05
C ARG A 27 0.68 13.00 -15.00
N ARG A 28 1.79 13.40 -15.60
CA ARG A 28 1.83 14.54 -16.54
C ARG A 28 1.27 14.13 -17.90
N GLU A 29 1.64 12.99 -18.37
CA GLU A 29 1.19 12.38 -19.62
C GLU A 29 -0.31 12.08 -19.55
N LEU A 30 -0.75 11.45 -18.46
CA LEU A 30 -2.17 11.21 -18.16
C LEU A 30 -2.97 12.53 -18.16
N LYS A 31 -2.45 13.57 -17.52
CA LYS A 31 -3.12 14.88 -17.50
C LYS A 31 -3.24 15.50 -18.88
N ARG A 32 -2.22 15.38 -19.75
CA ARG A 32 -2.27 15.86 -21.14
C ARG A 32 -3.29 15.07 -21.96
N ALA A 33 -3.48 13.79 -21.66
CA ALA A 33 -4.50 12.93 -22.25
C ALA A 33 -5.92 13.12 -21.65
N GLY A 34 -6.10 14.11 -20.77
CA GLY A 34 -7.40 14.41 -20.16
C GLY A 34 -7.73 13.62 -18.90
N ILE A 35 -6.78 12.86 -18.34
CA ILE A 35 -6.96 12.03 -17.16
C ILE A 35 -6.25 12.67 -15.96
N LEU A 36 -7.00 13.05 -14.92
CA LEU A 36 -6.46 13.69 -13.73
C LEU A 36 -6.27 12.67 -12.58
N LEU A 37 -5.09 12.71 -11.96
CA LEU A 37 -4.90 12.21 -10.61
C LEU A 37 -4.95 13.42 -9.65
N PRO A 38 -6.03 13.59 -8.87
CA PRO A 38 -6.17 14.77 -8.01
C PRO A 38 -5.19 14.73 -6.84
N GLY A 39 -4.52 15.85 -6.60
CA GLY A 39 -3.55 15.99 -5.52
C GLY A 39 -2.20 15.33 -5.78
N SER A 40 -1.74 14.59 -4.82
CA SER A 40 -0.55 13.73 -4.84
C SER A 40 -0.90 12.41 -4.15
N ALA A 41 -0.02 11.41 -4.18
CA ALA A 41 -0.22 10.16 -3.43
C ALA A 41 -0.51 10.44 -1.95
N ARG A 42 0.28 11.31 -1.31
CA ARG A 42 0.05 11.74 0.08
C ARG A 42 -1.28 12.48 0.28
N ALA A 43 -1.72 13.25 -0.72
CA ALA A 43 -3.00 13.95 -0.65
C ALA A 43 -4.17 12.96 -0.72
N GLN A 44 -4.08 11.94 -1.55
CA GLN A 44 -5.09 10.88 -1.60
C GLN A 44 -5.09 10.03 -0.33
N ASP A 45 -3.92 9.74 0.25
CA ASP A 45 -3.82 9.04 1.54
C ASP A 45 -4.44 9.87 2.68
N ALA A 46 -4.13 11.15 2.76
CA ALA A 46 -4.74 12.06 3.74
C ALA A 46 -6.28 12.15 3.58
N ALA A 47 -6.76 12.26 2.35
CA ALA A 47 -8.20 12.29 2.08
C ALA A 47 -8.89 10.96 2.44
N MET A 48 -8.25 9.82 2.19
CA MET A 48 -8.74 8.52 2.61
C MET A 48 -8.81 8.41 4.15
N THR A 49 -7.78 8.86 4.87
CA THR A 49 -7.79 8.84 6.35
C THR A 49 -8.86 9.77 6.92
N ASP A 50 -9.11 10.91 6.26
CA ASP A 50 -10.20 11.81 6.61
C ASP A 50 -11.58 11.19 6.37
N LEU A 51 -11.83 10.61 5.19
CA LEU A 51 -13.08 9.92 4.87
C LEU A 51 -13.41 8.83 5.88
N ARG A 52 -12.40 8.01 6.22
CA ARG A 52 -12.56 6.87 7.13
C ARG A 52 -12.57 7.25 8.60
N GLN A 53 -12.24 8.51 8.95
CA GLN A 53 -12.16 8.97 10.34
C GLN A 53 -11.26 8.06 11.20
N VAL A 54 -10.16 7.61 10.62
CA VAL A 54 -9.25 6.70 11.33
C VAL A 54 -8.59 7.39 12.53
N PRO A 55 -8.34 6.67 13.66
CA PRO A 55 -7.78 7.27 14.87
C PRO A 55 -6.41 7.94 14.69
N TRP A 56 -5.66 7.50 13.67
CA TRP A 56 -4.30 8.00 13.37
C TRP A 56 -4.26 9.09 12.29
N ARG A 57 -5.40 9.68 11.93
CA ARG A 57 -5.41 10.80 10.99
C ARG A 57 -4.67 12.01 11.59
N ASP A 58 -3.95 12.74 10.75
CA ASP A 58 -3.33 13.99 11.19
C ASP A 58 -4.42 15.03 11.50
N ALA A 59 -4.27 15.77 12.60
CA ALA A 59 -5.20 16.83 12.99
C ALA A 59 -5.19 17.99 11.97
N ASP A 60 -4.01 18.26 11.38
CA ASP A 60 -3.81 19.34 10.38
C ASP A 60 -3.89 18.82 8.94
N LEU A 61 -4.99 18.16 8.59
CA LEU A 61 -5.18 17.67 7.22
C LEU A 61 -5.36 18.84 6.24
N ARG A 62 -4.32 19.11 5.45
CA ARG A 62 -4.44 20.02 4.31
C ARG A 62 -5.33 19.44 3.18
N TRP A 63 -5.49 18.12 3.15
CA TRP A 63 -6.30 17.38 2.19
C TRP A 63 -7.36 16.58 2.92
N THR A 64 -8.60 17.06 2.88
CA THR A 64 -9.80 16.33 3.27
C THR A 64 -10.38 15.59 2.08
N TRP A 65 -11.27 14.65 2.33
CA TRP A 65 -12.00 13.98 1.26
C TRP A 65 -12.80 14.98 0.41
N ASP A 66 -13.50 15.91 1.03
CA ASP A 66 -14.33 16.90 0.32
C ASP A 66 -13.48 17.80 -0.60
N ARG A 67 -12.27 18.16 -0.18
CA ARG A 67 -11.34 18.92 -1.01
C ARG A 67 -10.85 18.09 -2.21
N LEU A 68 -10.58 16.80 -2.02
CA LEU A 68 -10.17 15.89 -3.08
C LEU A 68 -11.32 15.73 -4.10
N ALA A 69 -12.53 15.47 -3.61
CA ALA A 69 -13.75 15.32 -4.40
C ALA A 69 -14.08 16.60 -5.20
N ALA A 70 -13.99 17.77 -4.56
CA ALA A 70 -14.19 19.05 -5.25
C ALA A 70 -13.19 19.24 -6.40
N LYS A 71 -11.91 18.87 -6.19
CA LYS A 71 -10.90 18.94 -7.25
C LYS A 71 -11.16 17.93 -8.37
N ALA A 72 -11.64 16.74 -8.03
CA ALA A 72 -12.07 15.74 -9.02
C ALA A 72 -13.21 16.28 -9.88
N ARG A 73 -14.31 16.72 -9.27
CA ARG A 73 -15.48 17.29 -9.99
C ARG A 73 -15.14 18.47 -10.90
N GLY A 74 -14.21 19.31 -10.47
CA GLY A 74 -13.77 20.50 -11.26
C GLY A 74 -12.98 20.18 -12.52
N TRP A 75 -12.57 18.94 -12.75
CA TRP A 75 -11.80 18.55 -13.94
C TRP A 75 -12.73 18.23 -15.13
N PRO A 76 -12.46 18.72 -16.35
CA PRO A 76 -13.37 18.50 -17.50
C PRO A 76 -13.16 17.16 -18.24
N GLY A 77 -12.47 16.20 -17.66
CA GLY A 77 -12.14 14.89 -18.25
C GLY A 77 -12.38 13.75 -17.28
N ASP A 78 -11.61 12.70 -17.43
CA ASP A 78 -11.66 11.54 -16.55
C ASP A 78 -10.74 11.74 -15.32
N VAL A 79 -11.11 11.12 -14.22
CA VAL A 79 -10.37 11.22 -12.96
C VAL A 79 -10.09 9.84 -12.40
N ILE A 80 -8.89 9.63 -11.88
CA ILE A 80 -8.52 8.40 -11.18
C ILE A 80 -8.15 8.75 -9.74
N ILE A 81 -8.85 8.14 -8.79
CA ILE A 81 -8.52 8.13 -7.37
C ILE A 81 -8.15 6.68 -7.02
N SER A 82 -6.91 6.45 -6.64
CA SER A 82 -6.39 5.11 -6.36
C SER A 82 -5.76 5.06 -4.98
N ASN A 83 -6.48 4.45 -4.05
CA ASN A 83 -5.98 4.20 -2.70
C ASN A 83 -6.67 2.96 -2.10
N GLU A 84 -5.90 1.88 -1.92
CA GLU A 84 -6.42 0.62 -1.35
C GLU A 84 -6.90 0.74 0.10
N GLY A 85 -6.52 1.80 0.79
CA GLY A 85 -7.05 2.10 2.12
C GLY A 85 -8.54 2.45 2.11
N LEU A 86 -9.10 2.89 0.98
CA LEU A 86 -10.54 3.12 0.82
C LEU A 86 -11.34 1.83 1.04
N GLY A 87 -10.78 0.67 0.70
CA GLY A 87 -11.42 -0.62 0.92
C GLY A 87 -11.85 -0.88 2.36
N GLY A 88 -11.19 -0.26 3.34
CA GLY A 88 -11.59 -0.34 4.75
C GLY A 88 -12.64 0.67 5.19
N ALA A 89 -13.28 1.41 4.27
CA ALA A 89 -14.40 2.31 4.59
C ALA A 89 -15.66 1.51 4.95
N SER A 90 -16.46 2.04 5.88
CA SER A 90 -17.79 1.51 6.14
C SER A 90 -18.74 1.78 4.97
N SER A 91 -19.91 1.12 4.93
CA SER A 91 -20.90 1.36 3.88
C SER A 91 -21.37 2.84 3.84
N VAL A 92 -21.50 3.48 4.99
CA VAL A 92 -21.84 4.90 5.09
C VAL A 92 -20.74 5.79 4.51
N GLN A 93 -19.48 5.48 4.81
CA GLN A 93 -18.33 6.20 4.28
C GLN A 93 -18.16 5.99 2.77
N ALA A 94 -18.41 4.78 2.29
CA ALA A 94 -18.39 4.46 0.86
C ALA A 94 -19.50 5.22 0.11
N ALA A 95 -20.73 5.24 0.62
CA ALA A 95 -21.83 6.02 0.08
C ALA A 95 -21.50 7.52 0.00
N ARG A 96 -21.01 8.11 1.11
CA ARG A 96 -20.53 9.50 1.14
C ARG A 96 -19.48 9.76 0.06
N ALA A 97 -18.54 8.82 -0.13
CA ALA A 97 -17.52 8.99 -1.13
C ALA A 97 -18.08 9.06 -2.55
N VAL A 98 -18.99 8.16 -2.90
CA VAL A 98 -19.64 8.13 -4.21
C VAL A 98 -20.51 9.37 -4.41
N GLU A 99 -21.37 9.72 -3.46
CA GLU A 99 -22.26 10.89 -3.51
C GLU A 99 -21.48 12.19 -3.70
N SER A 100 -20.35 12.33 -3.02
CA SER A 100 -19.50 13.52 -3.11
C SER A 100 -18.89 13.75 -4.51
N LEU A 101 -18.89 12.75 -5.36
CA LEU A 101 -18.34 12.80 -6.73
C LEU A 101 -19.41 13.06 -7.80
N LEU A 102 -20.68 12.99 -7.43
CA LEU A 102 -21.77 13.30 -8.36
C LEU A 102 -21.68 14.76 -8.87
N PRO A 103 -22.13 15.05 -10.10
CA PRO A 103 -22.83 14.18 -11.06
C PRO A 103 -21.92 13.36 -11.99
N ALA A 104 -20.63 13.24 -11.71
CA ALA A 104 -19.75 12.41 -12.55
C ALA A 104 -20.19 10.94 -12.54
N GLU A 105 -19.89 10.21 -13.62
CA GLU A 105 -20.06 8.77 -13.66
C GLU A 105 -18.99 8.09 -12.81
N VAL A 106 -19.39 7.62 -11.61
CA VAL A 106 -18.45 6.94 -10.71
C VAL A 106 -18.34 5.46 -11.07
N HIS A 107 -17.12 5.01 -11.32
CA HIS A 107 -16.74 3.62 -11.57
C HIS A 107 -15.99 3.08 -10.36
N ILE A 108 -16.43 1.95 -9.82
CA ILE A 108 -15.76 1.27 -8.73
C ILE A 108 -14.83 0.20 -9.29
N VAL A 109 -13.55 0.24 -8.91
CA VAL A 109 -12.54 -0.73 -9.33
C VAL A 109 -12.01 -1.45 -8.10
N VAL A 110 -12.22 -2.77 -8.07
CA VAL A 110 -11.74 -3.66 -7.01
C VAL A 110 -10.79 -4.67 -7.62
N ALA A 111 -9.67 -4.93 -6.98
CA ALA A 111 -8.75 -5.99 -7.37
C ALA A 111 -8.93 -7.22 -6.49
N GLY A 112 -8.93 -8.41 -7.09
CA GLY A 112 -9.02 -9.70 -6.40
C GLY A 112 -7.76 -10.53 -6.59
N ARG A 113 -7.31 -11.20 -5.53
CA ARG A 113 -6.16 -12.09 -5.55
C ARG A 113 -6.48 -13.37 -4.79
N ASP A 114 -5.89 -14.49 -5.19
CA ASP A 114 -6.05 -15.74 -4.47
C ASP A 114 -5.65 -15.64 -2.99
N LEU A 115 -6.34 -16.40 -2.16
CA LEU A 115 -6.17 -16.37 -0.71
C LEU A 115 -4.83 -16.95 -0.26
N TRP A 116 -4.26 -17.92 -1.00
CA TRP A 116 -2.99 -18.57 -0.65
C TRP A 116 -1.84 -17.56 -0.56
N ARG A 117 -1.82 -16.61 -1.50
CA ARG A 117 -0.87 -15.49 -1.51
C ARG A 117 -1.30 -14.32 -0.63
N THR A 118 -2.60 -14.13 -0.44
CA THR A 118 -3.15 -12.99 0.32
C THR A 118 -2.95 -13.14 1.82
N LEU A 119 -3.19 -14.33 2.38
CA LEU A 119 -3.09 -14.59 3.81
C LEU A 119 -1.71 -14.25 4.41
N PRO A 120 -0.58 -14.82 3.92
CA PRO A 120 0.74 -14.48 4.49
C PRO A 120 1.10 -13.02 4.27
N SER A 121 0.71 -12.45 3.14
CA SER A 121 0.95 -11.04 2.82
C SER A 121 0.18 -10.09 3.76
N THR A 122 -1.03 -10.47 4.17
CA THR A 122 -1.85 -9.71 5.14
C THR A 122 -1.28 -9.81 6.54
N TRP A 123 -0.85 -11.00 6.96
CA TRP A 123 -0.17 -11.13 8.25
C TRP A 123 1.10 -10.29 8.32
N GLN A 124 1.96 -10.30 7.28
CA GLN A 124 3.12 -9.40 7.21
C GLN A 124 2.73 -7.94 7.34
N GLN A 125 1.63 -7.53 6.72
CA GLN A 125 1.15 -6.15 6.87
C GLN A 125 0.68 -5.86 8.29
N SER A 126 0.04 -6.82 8.96
CA SER A 126 -0.41 -6.66 10.34
C SER A 126 0.76 -6.47 11.30
N ILE A 127 1.82 -7.28 11.20
CA ILE A 127 3.02 -7.11 12.03
C ILE A 127 3.77 -5.81 11.71
N ARG A 128 3.81 -5.38 10.46
CA ARG A 128 4.30 -4.05 10.08
C ARG A 128 3.44 -2.93 10.67
N ALA A 129 2.16 -3.16 10.86
CA ALA A 129 1.24 -2.26 11.56
C ALA A 129 1.25 -2.45 13.08
N ARG A 130 2.28 -3.11 13.64
CA ARG A 130 2.52 -3.32 15.06
C ARG A 130 1.77 -4.49 15.71
N SER A 131 1.16 -5.38 14.94
CA SER A 131 0.59 -6.61 15.51
C SER A 131 1.67 -7.50 16.13
N GLY A 132 1.37 -8.14 17.24
CA GLY A 132 2.18 -9.18 17.86
C GLY A 132 1.67 -10.60 17.61
N TRP A 133 0.66 -10.78 16.75
CA TRP A 133 0.03 -12.09 16.51
C TRP A 133 1.01 -13.05 15.84
N ARG A 134 1.05 -14.29 16.34
CA ARG A 134 1.72 -15.39 15.64
C ARG A 134 0.98 -15.70 14.35
N PHE A 135 1.70 -16.23 13.36
CA PHE A 135 1.12 -16.53 12.06
C PHE A 135 0.01 -17.56 12.11
N GLY A 136 0.23 -18.65 12.84
CA GLY A 136 -0.78 -19.70 13.06
C GLY A 136 -2.02 -19.19 13.81
N ALA A 137 -1.83 -18.31 14.80
CA ALA A 137 -2.95 -17.68 15.53
C ALA A 137 -3.76 -16.75 14.60
N PHE A 138 -3.08 -15.97 13.73
CA PHE A 138 -3.76 -15.18 12.72
C PHE A 138 -4.56 -16.03 11.74
N LEU A 139 -3.96 -17.10 11.19
CA LEU A 139 -4.67 -18.02 10.29
C LEU A 139 -5.89 -18.65 10.95
N GLY A 140 -5.73 -19.13 12.18
CA GLY A 140 -6.84 -19.73 12.94
C GLY A 140 -7.97 -18.73 13.22
N ALA A 141 -7.66 -17.47 13.53
CA ALA A 141 -8.67 -16.44 13.74
C ALA A 141 -9.45 -16.12 12.44
N VAL A 142 -8.75 -16.08 11.31
CA VAL A 142 -9.39 -15.89 9.98
C VAL A 142 -10.29 -17.09 9.65
N GLU A 143 -9.81 -18.32 9.91
CA GLU A 143 -10.52 -19.57 9.64
C GLU A 143 -11.81 -19.69 10.47
N ARG A 144 -11.79 -19.29 11.74
CA ARG A 144 -12.97 -19.32 12.62
C ARG A 144 -13.89 -18.11 12.46
N GLY A 145 -13.56 -17.16 11.57
CA GLY A 145 -14.35 -15.93 11.40
C GLY A 145 -14.20 -14.93 12.56
N GLU A 146 -13.18 -15.09 13.41
CA GLU A 146 -12.91 -14.18 14.55
C GLU A 146 -12.17 -12.90 14.10
N PHE A 147 -11.79 -12.82 12.84
CA PHE A 147 -11.13 -11.67 12.25
C PHE A 147 -11.89 -11.16 11.01
N ASP A 148 -13.12 -10.69 11.22
CA ASP A 148 -14.02 -10.19 10.17
C ASP A 148 -13.39 -9.15 9.27
N THR A 149 -12.53 -8.30 9.82
CA THR A 149 -11.81 -7.26 9.07
C THR A 149 -11.00 -7.85 7.92
N PHE A 150 -10.53 -9.11 8.02
CA PHE A 150 -9.85 -9.76 6.92
C PHE A 150 -10.80 -9.95 5.73
N TRP A 151 -11.94 -10.58 5.96
CA TRP A 151 -12.92 -10.87 4.91
C TRP A 151 -13.45 -9.60 4.27
N GLU A 152 -13.75 -8.60 5.08
CA GLU A 152 -14.30 -7.32 4.60
C GLU A 152 -13.31 -6.49 3.80
N ASN A 153 -12.01 -6.51 4.13
CA ASN A 153 -11.05 -5.58 3.57
C ASN A 153 -10.05 -6.22 2.59
N TYR A 154 -9.96 -7.56 2.53
CA TYR A 154 -8.99 -8.24 1.68
C TYR A 154 -9.62 -9.18 0.66
N THR A 155 -10.95 -9.29 0.60
CA THR A 155 -11.65 -10.12 -0.38
C THR A 155 -12.49 -9.27 -1.35
N ALA A 156 -12.42 -9.64 -2.62
CA ALA A 156 -13.06 -8.86 -3.69
C ALA A 156 -14.59 -8.90 -3.62
N ASN A 157 -15.18 -10.06 -3.29
CA ASN A 157 -16.62 -10.24 -3.20
C ASN A 157 -17.27 -9.31 -2.16
N ARG A 158 -16.72 -9.24 -0.94
CA ARG A 158 -17.22 -8.36 0.12
C ARG A 158 -17.04 -6.88 -0.23
N MET A 159 -15.89 -6.55 -0.81
CA MET A 159 -15.58 -5.17 -1.19
C MET A 159 -16.45 -4.69 -2.34
N LEU A 160 -16.71 -5.53 -3.35
CA LEU A 160 -17.62 -5.20 -4.45
C LEU A 160 -19.05 -4.99 -3.96
N ARG A 161 -19.56 -5.83 -3.05
CA ARG A 161 -20.89 -5.57 -2.45
C ARG A 161 -20.93 -4.23 -1.75
N ARG A 162 -19.94 -3.92 -0.91
CA ARG A 162 -19.92 -2.67 -0.14
C ARG A 162 -19.81 -1.40 -0.99
N TRP A 163 -19.00 -1.45 -2.04
CA TRP A 163 -18.73 -0.30 -2.89
C TRP A 163 -19.52 -0.33 -4.20
N GLY A 164 -19.60 -1.50 -4.82
CA GLY A 164 -20.22 -1.66 -6.14
C GLY A 164 -21.71 -1.46 -6.11
N ASP A 165 -22.42 -1.88 -5.04
CA ASP A 165 -23.86 -1.69 -4.94
C ASP A 165 -24.33 -0.22 -4.90
N LEU A 166 -23.35 0.69 -4.77
CA LEU A 166 -23.59 2.15 -4.83
C LEU A 166 -23.63 2.69 -6.27
N VAL A 167 -23.30 1.88 -7.27
CA VAL A 167 -23.26 2.28 -8.68
C VAL A 167 -23.93 1.22 -9.56
N PRO A 168 -24.39 1.59 -10.78
CA PRO A 168 -24.93 0.64 -11.74
C PRO A 168 -23.94 -0.49 -12.11
N ALA A 169 -24.45 -1.64 -12.53
CA ALA A 169 -23.66 -2.84 -12.80
C ALA A 169 -22.51 -2.63 -13.82
N GLU A 170 -22.76 -1.84 -14.86
CA GLU A 170 -21.79 -1.50 -15.90
C GLU A 170 -20.62 -0.62 -15.42
N ARG A 171 -20.72 -0.10 -14.19
CA ARG A 171 -19.67 0.71 -13.55
C ARG A 171 -18.97 -0.02 -12.40
N ARG A 172 -19.21 -1.33 -12.24
CA ARG A 172 -18.57 -2.22 -11.27
C ARG A 172 -17.49 -3.02 -11.96
N HIS A 173 -16.28 -2.92 -11.49
CA HIS A 173 -15.13 -3.57 -12.13
C HIS A 173 -14.35 -4.42 -11.13
N LEU A 174 -14.10 -5.66 -11.52
CA LEU A 174 -13.19 -6.57 -10.85
C LEU A 174 -11.94 -6.76 -11.72
N VAL A 175 -10.77 -6.53 -11.15
CA VAL A 175 -9.48 -6.89 -11.76
C VAL A 175 -8.92 -8.08 -11.01
N THR A 176 -8.74 -9.21 -11.66
CA THR A 176 -8.04 -10.35 -11.05
C THR A 176 -6.53 -10.16 -11.16
N VAL A 177 -5.81 -10.52 -10.09
CA VAL A 177 -4.34 -10.49 -10.08
C VAL A 177 -3.81 -11.74 -10.78
N PRO A 178 -2.99 -11.59 -11.82
CA PRO A 178 -2.45 -12.72 -12.55
C PRO A 178 -1.74 -13.74 -11.67
N PRO A 179 -1.72 -15.02 -12.04
CA PRO A 179 -0.95 -16.05 -11.34
C PRO A 179 0.55 -15.76 -11.39
N PRO A 180 1.36 -16.36 -10.52
CA PRO A 180 2.81 -16.29 -10.61
C PRO A 180 3.33 -16.75 -11.97
N GLY A 181 4.30 -16.04 -12.53
CA GLY A 181 4.88 -16.34 -13.84
C GLY A 181 4.19 -15.65 -15.03
N ALA A 182 3.04 -15.02 -14.83
CA ALA A 182 2.44 -14.17 -15.87
C ALA A 182 3.34 -12.95 -16.19
N PRO A 183 3.27 -12.39 -17.41
CA PRO A 183 3.97 -11.14 -17.74
C PRO A 183 3.69 -10.05 -16.71
N HIS A 184 4.73 -9.32 -16.32
CA HIS A 184 4.66 -8.35 -15.22
C HIS A 184 3.72 -7.17 -15.50
N ASP A 185 3.48 -6.87 -16.76
CA ASP A 185 2.62 -5.80 -17.25
C ASP A 185 1.13 -6.19 -17.36
N THR A 186 0.82 -7.49 -17.26
CA THR A 186 -0.57 -8.01 -17.40
C THR A 186 -1.52 -7.29 -16.44
N LEU A 187 -1.11 -7.11 -15.19
CA LEU A 187 -1.93 -6.41 -14.20
C LEU A 187 -2.18 -4.96 -14.60
N TRP A 188 -1.15 -4.28 -15.10
CA TRP A 188 -1.29 -2.90 -15.59
C TRP A 188 -2.27 -2.79 -16.74
N HIS A 189 -2.14 -3.65 -17.75
CA HIS A 189 -3.04 -3.62 -18.92
C HIS A 189 -4.50 -3.83 -18.55
N ARG A 190 -4.79 -4.70 -17.56
CA ARG A 190 -6.14 -4.87 -17.03
C ARG A 190 -6.69 -3.59 -16.39
N PHE A 191 -5.89 -2.93 -15.55
CA PHE A 191 -6.27 -1.66 -14.95
C PHE A 191 -6.40 -0.54 -15.99
N ALA A 192 -5.45 -0.42 -16.91
CA ALA A 192 -5.44 0.60 -17.95
C ALA A 192 -6.69 0.48 -18.85
N GLY A 193 -7.04 -0.75 -19.26
CA GLY A 193 -8.23 -1.01 -20.05
C GLY A 193 -9.52 -0.56 -19.37
N ILE A 194 -9.71 -0.88 -18.07
CA ILE A 194 -10.88 -0.41 -17.30
C ILE A 194 -10.89 1.11 -17.16
N MET A 195 -9.74 1.71 -16.86
CA MET A 195 -9.63 3.16 -16.61
C MET A 195 -9.62 3.98 -17.90
N GLY A 196 -9.69 3.33 -19.07
CA GLY A 196 -9.67 3.99 -20.36
C GLY A 196 -8.35 4.71 -20.66
N ILE A 197 -7.24 4.21 -20.12
CA ILE A 197 -5.90 4.73 -20.38
C ILE A 197 -5.43 4.17 -21.72
N PRO A 198 -5.08 5.00 -22.70
CA PRO A 198 -4.59 4.54 -24.01
C PRO A 198 -3.33 3.68 -23.89
N ASP A 199 -3.25 2.63 -24.72
CA ASP A 199 -2.05 1.81 -24.81
C ASP A 199 -0.82 2.64 -25.17
N GLY A 200 0.31 2.32 -24.54
CA GLY A 200 1.58 3.03 -24.75
C GLY A 200 1.67 4.43 -24.13
N LEU A 201 0.59 4.97 -23.54
CA LEU A 201 0.63 6.29 -22.90
C LEU A 201 1.52 6.32 -21.64
N CYS A 202 1.57 5.21 -20.91
CA CYS A 202 2.33 5.11 -19.66
C CYS A 202 3.58 4.26 -19.84
N GLU A 203 4.73 4.81 -19.48
CA GLU A 203 5.97 4.05 -19.36
C GLU A 203 5.91 3.16 -18.11
N LEU A 204 6.17 1.88 -18.30
CA LEU A 204 6.28 0.91 -17.21
C LEU A 204 7.73 0.89 -16.73
N ALA A 205 7.93 1.15 -15.46
CA ALA A 205 9.24 0.94 -14.86
C ALA A 205 9.56 -0.56 -14.80
N ALA A 206 10.85 -0.89 -14.91
CA ALA A 206 11.31 -2.22 -14.58
C ALA A 206 10.80 -2.63 -13.18
N PRO A 207 10.43 -3.89 -12.99
CA PRO A 207 9.94 -4.36 -11.70
C PRO A 207 10.94 -4.01 -10.61
N THR A 208 10.61 -3.07 -9.75
CA THR A 208 11.40 -2.85 -8.54
C THR A 208 11.09 -3.99 -7.59
N SER A 209 12.13 -4.75 -7.24
CA SER A 209 12.01 -5.74 -6.19
C SER A 209 11.51 -5.05 -4.92
N ASN A 210 10.31 -5.41 -4.49
CA ASN A 210 9.77 -5.00 -3.21
C ASN A 210 9.76 -6.25 -2.31
N PRO A 211 10.93 -6.66 -1.79
CA PRO A 211 11.07 -7.94 -1.12
C PRO A 211 10.16 -8.00 0.11
N SER A 212 9.42 -9.10 0.20
CA SER A 212 8.71 -9.46 1.42
C SER A 212 9.73 -9.80 2.50
N LEU A 213 9.36 -9.68 3.76
CA LEU A 213 10.18 -10.20 4.86
C LEU A 213 10.25 -11.72 4.75
N GLY A 214 11.41 -12.29 5.03
CA GLY A 214 11.56 -13.72 5.28
C GLY A 214 10.89 -14.13 6.60
N ALA A 215 10.82 -15.42 6.85
CA ALA A 215 10.21 -15.96 8.07
C ALA A 215 10.90 -15.44 9.34
N ALA A 216 12.24 -15.45 9.37
CA ALA A 216 13.00 -15.02 10.54
C ALA A 216 12.92 -13.50 10.74
N GLU A 217 13.02 -12.72 9.68
CA GLU A 217 12.86 -11.26 9.73
C GLU A 217 11.46 -10.86 10.21
N ALA A 218 10.43 -11.58 9.76
CA ALA A 218 9.05 -11.35 10.20
C ALA A 218 8.87 -11.68 11.68
N GLU A 219 9.44 -12.79 12.16
CA GLU A 219 9.39 -13.18 13.57
C GLU A 219 10.21 -12.23 14.47
N VAL A 220 11.38 -11.75 14.02
CA VAL A 220 12.13 -10.70 14.72
C VAL A 220 11.27 -9.45 14.87
N LEU A 221 10.64 -8.97 13.80
CA LEU A 221 9.77 -7.79 13.87
C LEU A 221 8.59 -8.01 14.82
N ARG A 222 7.97 -9.19 14.78
CA ARG A 222 6.87 -9.53 15.68
C ARG A 222 7.31 -9.49 17.16
N ARG A 223 8.48 -10.07 17.49
CA ARG A 223 9.03 -10.04 18.85
C ARG A 223 9.44 -8.62 19.27
N VAL A 224 9.97 -7.82 18.37
CA VAL A 224 10.23 -6.39 18.60
C VAL A 224 8.92 -5.66 18.94
N ASN A 225 7.84 -5.89 18.21
CA ASN A 225 6.54 -5.29 18.51
C ASN A 225 6.04 -5.62 19.92
N LEU A 226 6.18 -6.88 20.35
CA LEU A 226 5.83 -7.29 21.71
C LEU A 226 6.71 -6.61 22.76
N ALA A 227 8.02 -6.55 22.52
CA ALA A 227 8.97 -5.93 23.44
C ALA A 227 8.81 -4.40 23.54
N LEU A 228 8.30 -3.76 22.49
CA LEU A 228 8.00 -2.34 22.50
C LEU A 228 6.83 -2.00 23.44
N GLY A 229 5.90 -2.94 23.68
CA GLY A 229 4.75 -2.70 24.56
C GLY A 229 4.03 -1.41 24.17
N ASP A 230 3.85 -0.48 25.11
CA ASP A 230 3.18 0.80 24.91
C ASP A 230 4.07 1.92 24.35
N ARG A 231 5.34 1.64 24.06
CA ARG A 231 6.20 2.62 23.38
C ARG A 231 5.67 2.90 21.99
N TYR A 232 5.78 4.12 21.53
CA TYR A 232 5.23 4.59 20.26
C TYR A 232 3.71 4.39 20.14
N PRO A 233 2.91 4.97 21.06
CA PRO A 233 1.44 4.82 21.01
C PRO A 233 0.83 5.41 19.73
N LEU A 234 1.53 6.39 19.13
CA LEU A 234 1.13 7.02 17.89
C LEU A 234 1.74 6.30 16.67
N ARG A 235 0.95 6.16 15.63
CA ARG A 235 1.35 5.51 14.37
C ARG A 235 2.56 6.18 13.74
N ARG A 236 2.61 7.51 13.68
CA ARG A 236 3.66 8.26 12.98
C ARG A 236 5.06 8.02 13.55
N PRO A 237 5.32 8.14 14.85
CA PRO A 237 6.62 7.81 15.43
C PRO A 237 7.03 6.34 15.18
N TYR A 238 6.08 5.39 15.26
CA TYR A 238 6.35 4.00 14.93
C TYR A 238 6.75 3.82 13.45
N GLN A 239 6.07 4.49 12.54
CA GLN A 239 6.41 4.45 11.10
C GLN A 239 7.77 5.08 10.82
N GLU A 240 8.07 6.22 11.43
CA GLU A 240 9.34 6.92 11.22
C GLU A 240 10.54 6.16 11.80
N VAL A 241 10.37 5.49 12.93
CA VAL A 241 11.46 4.78 13.61
C VAL A 241 11.50 3.31 13.22
N VAL A 242 10.44 2.56 13.51
CA VAL A 242 10.46 1.10 13.32
C VAL A 242 10.32 0.73 11.85
N GLN A 243 9.30 1.26 11.16
CA GLN A 243 9.09 0.86 9.76
C GLN A 243 10.22 1.36 8.86
N ARG A 244 10.60 2.63 8.97
CA ARG A 244 11.60 3.20 8.08
C ARG A 244 13.01 2.66 8.35
N HIS A 245 13.44 2.63 9.61
CA HIS A 245 14.83 2.28 9.94
C HIS A 245 15.03 0.78 10.14
N LEU A 246 14.15 0.10 10.87
CA LEU A 246 14.30 -1.34 11.07
C LEU A 246 13.78 -2.13 9.86
N VAL A 247 12.52 -1.90 9.45
CA VAL A 247 11.89 -2.76 8.43
C VAL A 247 12.44 -2.46 7.03
N ASP A 248 12.31 -1.20 6.55
CA ASP A 248 12.60 -0.89 5.16
C ASP A 248 14.12 -0.76 4.89
N SER A 249 14.90 -0.28 5.86
CA SER A 249 16.35 -0.09 5.67
C SER A 249 17.20 -1.30 6.07
N VAL A 250 16.70 -2.21 6.91
CA VAL A 250 17.46 -3.35 7.39
C VAL A 250 16.79 -4.68 7.02
N LEU A 251 15.66 -5.02 7.65
CA LEU A 251 15.07 -6.36 7.50
C LEU A 251 14.73 -6.71 6.05
N ARG A 252 14.23 -5.76 5.27
CA ARG A 252 13.88 -5.98 3.85
C ARG A 252 15.12 -6.05 2.95
N GLN A 253 16.21 -5.41 3.33
CA GLN A 253 17.43 -5.42 2.51
C GLN A 253 18.20 -6.74 2.60
N ARG A 254 17.91 -7.55 3.61
CA ARG A 254 18.55 -8.88 3.77
C ARG A 254 18.20 -9.86 2.64
N GLY A 255 17.10 -9.67 1.92
CA GLY A 255 16.76 -10.26 0.61
C GLY A 255 16.69 -11.79 0.46
N ASN A 256 17.36 -12.54 1.34
CA ASN A 256 17.59 -14.00 1.22
C ASN A 256 16.84 -14.82 2.28
N GLY A 257 15.91 -14.21 3.00
CA GLY A 257 15.13 -14.91 4.03
C GLY A 257 14.26 -16.02 3.45
N LEU A 258 14.16 -17.14 4.17
CA LEU A 258 13.25 -18.24 3.82
C LEU A 258 11.83 -17.70 3.68
N ARG A 259 11.26 -17.88 2.51
CA ARG A 259 9.84 -17.54 2.28
C ARG A 259 8.98 -18.43 3.14
N PHE A 260 7.89 -17.88 3.62
CA PHE A 260 6.88 -18.62 4.36
C PHE A 260 5.51 -18.45 3.71
N GLY A 261 4.59 -19.32 4.05
CA GLY A 261 3.25 -19.34 3.49
C GLY A 261 2.29 -20.15 4.34
N VAL A 262 1.11 -20.33 3.83
CA VAL A 262 0.09 -21.21 4.43
C VAL A 262 0.57 -22.65 4.30
N GLY A 263 0.43 -23.45 5.36
CA GLY A 263 0.75 -24.87 5.33
C GLY A 263 -0.26 -25.67 4.50
N LEU A 264 0.18 -26.83 3.96
CA LEU A 264 -0.69 -27.70 3.17
C LEU A 264 -1.87 -28.29 3.98
N ASP A 265 -1.76 -28.31 5.31
CA ASP A 265 -2.86 -28.66 6.23
C ASP A 265 -4.11 -27.79 6.02
N ARG A 266 -3.96 -26.58 5.52
CA ARG A 266 -5.06 -25.64 5.21
C ARG A 266 -5.40 -25.55 3.73
N ALA A 267 -4.77 -26.33 2.88
CA ALA A 267 -4.96 -26.23 1.43
C ALA A 267 -6.43 -26.43 1.01
N ALA A 268 -7.09 -27.45 1.57
CA ALA A 268 -8.50 -27.73 1.30
C ALA A 268 -9.40 -26.55 1.74
N TRP A 269 -9.19 -26.02 2.94
CA TRP A 269 -9.94 -24.87 3.43
C TRP A 269 -9.76 -23.63 2.55
N VAL A 270 -8.53 -23.33 2.14
CA VAL A 270 -8.26 -22.18 1.23
C VAL A 270 -8.93 -22.37 -0.11
N ALA A 271 -8.90 -23.60 -0.66
CA ALA A 271 -9.56 -23.92 -1.92
C ALA A 271 -11.09 -23.74 -1.82
N ASP A 272 -11.70 -24.24 -0.74
CA ASP A 272 -13.14 -24.08 -0.50
C ASP A 272 -13.54 -22.61 -0.38
N GLN A 273 -12.76 -21.81 0.32
CA GLN A 273 -13.02 -20.37 0.44
C GLN A 273 -12.86 -19.65 -0.92
N ALA A 274 -11.91 -20.07 -1.75
CA ALA A 274 -11.75 -19.54 -3.09
C ALA A 274 -12.98 -19.86 -3.98
N GLU A 275 -13.47 -21.11 -3.96
CA GLU A 275 -14.67 -21.49 -4.73
C GLU A 275 -15.91 -20.74 -4.25
N ARG A 276 -16.08 -20.54 -2.96
CA ARG A 276 -17.18 -19.71 -2.43
C ARG A 276 -17.11 -18.28 -2.98
N GLN A 277 -15.94 -17.66 -2.93
CA GLN A 277 -15.77 -16.31 -3.48
C GLN A 277 -16.02 -16.26 -4.99
N ILE A 278 -15.54 -17.25 -5.75
CA ILE A 278 -15.75 -17.35 -7.20
C ILE A 278 -17.25 -17.49 -7.51
N THR A 279 -17.96 -18.32 -6.77
CA THR A 279 -19.41 -18.50 -6.94
C THR A 279 -20.15 -17.19 -6.67
N GLU A 280 -19.86 -16.53 -5.55
CA GLU A 280 -20.48 -15.23 -5.24
C GLU A 280 -20.17 -14.16 -6.30
N LEU A 281 -18.95 -14.15 -6.86
CA LEU A 281 -18.54 -13.18 -7.88
C LEU A 281 -19.12 -13.49 -9.25
N ARG A 282 -19.36 -14.75 -9.59
CA ARG A 282 -20.01 -15.16 -10.82
C ARG A 282 -21.46 -14.67 -10.88
N ASP A 283 -22.15 -14.71 -9.73
CA ASP A 283 -23.53 -14.26 -9.61
C ASP A 283 -23.66 -12.74 -9.41
N TYR A 284 -22.52 -12.05 -9.18
CA TYR A 284 -22.50 -10.60 -8.96
C TYR A 284 -22.29 -9.85 -10.28
N PRO A 285 -23.24 -8.98 -10.69
CA PRO A 285 -23.14 -8.29 -11.97
C PRO A 285 -22.04 -7.23 -11.95
N CYS A 286 -20.89 -7.55 -12.54
CA CYS A 286 -19.75 -6.64 -12.71
C CYS A 286 -18.95 -7.00 -13.97
N GLN A 287 -18.13 -6.06 -14.43
CA GLN A 287 -17.15 -6.32 -15.51
C GLN A 287 -15.89 -6.92 -14.91
N VAL A 288 -15.43 -8.06 -15.44
CA VAL A 288 -14.22 -8.74 -14.97
C VAL A 288 -13.09 -8.53 -16.00
N ALA A 289 -11.99 -7.91 -15.55
CA ALA A 289 -10.75 -7.85 -16.31
C ALA A 289 -9.79 -8.94 -15.80
N GLY A 290 -9.66 -10.00 -16.57
CA GLY A 290 -8.97 -11.24 -16.20
C GLY A 290 -9.93 -12.42 -16.16
N ASP A 291 -9.67 -13.39 -15.29
CA ASP A 291 -10.49 -14.59 -15.13
C ASP A 291 -10.72 -14.86 -13.63
N LEU A 292 -11.97 -15.17 -13.25
CA LEU A 292 -12.30 -15.58 -11.88
C LEU A 292 -11.53 -16.83 -11.44
N ALA A 293 -11.16 -17.71 -12.38
CA ALA A 293 -10.33 -18.88 -12.11
C ALA A 293 -8.96 -18.52 -11.49
N GLU A 294 -8.45 -17.31 -11.71
CA GLU A 294 -7.20 -16.82 -11.11
C GLU A 294 -7.29 -16.56 -9.60
N LEU A 295 -8.50 -16.57 -9.05
CA LEU A 295 -8.73 -16.55 -7.60
C LEU A 295 -8.53 -17.91 -6.94
N ARG A 296 -8.47 -19.01 -7.74
CA ARG A 296 -8.08 -20.31 -7.24
C ARG A 296 -6.60 -20.32 -6.91
N PRO A 297 -6.24 -20.85 -5.74
CA PRO A 297 -4.84 -21.01 -5.40
C PRO A 297 -4.15 -21.96 -6.37
N THR A 298 -3.00 -21.55 -6.91
CA THR A 298 -2.17 -22.35 -7.80
C THR A 298 -0.80 -22.56 -7.18
N GLY A 299 -0.15 -23.70 -7.47
CA GLY A 299 1.21 -23.98 -6.99
C GLY A 299 1.31 -24.04 -5.46
N MET A 300 0.28 -24.55 -4.79
CA MET A 300 0.31 -24.78 -3.35
C MET A 300 1.41 -25.77 -3.02
N THR A 301 2.41 -25.32 -2.29
CA THR A 301 3.55 -26.13 -1.85
C THR A 301 3.68 -26.03 -0.34
N GLN A 302 4.32 -27.04 0.26
CA GLN A 302 4.66 -26.97 1.66
C GLN A 302 5.52 -25.74 1.93
N SER A 303 5.05 -24.91 2.84
CA SER A 303 5.76 -23.71 3.28
C SER A 303 6.01 -23.79 4.78
N ARG A 304 7.20 -23.42 5.19
CA ARG A 304 7.52 -23.37 6.63
C ARG A 304 6.80 -22.20 7.27
N SER A 305 6.23 -22.41 8.44
CA SER A 305 5.64 -21.32 9.23
C SER A 305 6.73 -20.52 9.95
N PRO A 306 6.60 -19.19 10.08
CA PRO A 306 7.45 -18.43 11.00
C PRO A 306 7.38 -18.93 12.45
N ASP A 307 6.29 -19.56 12.83
CA ASP A 307 6.08 -20.10 14.18
C ASP A 307 6.89 -21.38 14.45
N GLU A 308 7.44 -22.01 13.41
CA GLU A 308 8.27 -23.24 13.49
C GLU A 308 9.77 -22.93 13.62
N LEU A 309 10.16 -21.65 13.60
CA LEU A 309 11.54 -21.26 13.78
C LEU A 309 11.97 -21.48 15.23
N ASP A 310 13.14 -22.09 15.42
CA ASP A 310 13.76 -22.20 16.73
C ASP A 310 14.32 -20.84 17.19
N ASP A 311 14.54 -20.71 18.49
CA ASP A 311 15.04 -19.47 19.08
C ASP A 311 16.45 -19.13 18.60
N GLY A 312 17.28 -20.10 18.24
CA GLY A 312 18.63 -19.87 17.69
C GLY A 312 18.61 -19.21 16.33
N GLN A 313 17.70 -19.65 15.45
CA GLN A 313 17.50 -19.04 14.13
C GLN A 313 17.04 -17.58 14.26
N VAL A 314 16.08 -17.33 15.16
CA VAL A 314 15.56 -15.98 15.40
C VAL A 314 16.64 -15.09 16.05
N LEU A 315 17.39 -15.61 17.00
CA LEU A 315 18.50 -14.89 17.67
C LEU A 315 19.61 -14.51 16.69
N THR A 316 20.02 -15.42 15.82
CA THR A 316 21.02 -15.15 14.79
C THR A 316 20.55 -13.99 13.91
N THR A 317 19.31 -14.04 13.40
CA THR A 317 18.73 -12.96 12.59
C THR A 317 18.62 -11.64 13.36
N ALA A 318 18.29 -11.70 14.66
CA ALA A 318 18.22 -10.52 15.51
C ALA A 318 19.59 -9.85 15.72
N ILE A 319 20.64 -10.65 15.96
CA ILE A 319 22.02 -10.14 16.11
C ILE A 319 22.48 -9.47 14.81
N GLU A 320 22.31 -10.13 13.68
CA GLU A 320 22.68 -9.57 12.37
C GLU A 320 21.88 -8.31 12.05
N THR A 321 20.61 -8.24 12.48
CA THR A 321 19.79 -7.05 12.36
C THR A 321 20.33 -5.89 13.21
N ILE A 322 20.79 -6.17 14.44
CA ILE A 322 21.44 -5.18 15.30
C ILE A 322 22.71 -4.65 14.66
N VAL A 323 23.59 -5.52 14.13
CA VAL A 323 24.80 -5.10 13.42
C VAL A 323 24.48 -4.18 12.26
N ALA A 324 23.54 -4.55 11.40
CA ALA A 324 23.13 -3.71 10.28
C ALA A 324 22.48 -2.36 10.72
N MET A 325 21.81 -2.34 11.86
CA MET A 325 21.30 -1.09 12.44
C MET A 325 22.44 -0.18 12.95
N LEU A 326 23.50 -0.74 13.53
CA LEU A 326 24.68 0.01 13.93
C LEU A 326 25.42 0.62 12.73
N GLU A 327 25.60 -0.13 11.67
CA GLU A 327 26.16 0.37 10.41
C GLU A 327 25.33 1.50 9.81
N GLN A 328 23.99 1.35 9.84
CA GLN A 328 23.08 2.40 9.41
C GLN A 328 23.16 3.66 10.29
N ALA A 329 23.26 3.49 11.59
CA ALA A 329 23.39 4.61 12.53
C ALA A 329 24.70 5.40 12.27
N GLU A 330 25.81 4.71 12.02
CA GLU A 330 27.08 5.32 11.64
C GLU A 330 26.97 6.11 10.33
N ALA A 331 26.33 5.51 9.30
CA ALA A 331 26.10 6.17 8.02
C ALA A 331 25.21 7.42 8.15
N LEU A 332 24.19 7.38 9.02
CA LEU A 332 23.34 8.54 9.30
C LEU A 332 24.10 9.64 10.04
N SER A 333 24.92 9.29 11.03
CA SER A 333 25.78 10.24 11.75
C SER A 333 26.75 10.93 10.79
N THR A 334 27.47 10.18 9.99
CA THR A 334 28.39 10.73 8.97
C THR A 334 27.69 11.68 7.98
N ARG A 335 26.47 11.34 7.55
CA ARG A 335 25.68 12.23 6.68
C ARG A 335 25.25 13.51 7.39
N ALA A 336 24.86 13.41 8.66
CA ALA A 336 24.49 14.57 9.48
C ALA A 336 25.67 15.52 9.67
N ASP A 337 26.86 14.99 9.96
CA ASP A 337 28.09 15.78 10.14
C ASP A 337 28.47 16.50 8.83
N ARG A 338 28.47 15.81 7.70
CA ARG A 338 28.70 16.42 6.38
C ARG A 338 27.71 17.55 6.08
N ARG A 339 26.43 17.32 6.35
CA ARG A 339 25.39 18.33 6.13
C ARG A 339 25.55 19.53 7.05
N TYR A 340 25.97 19.31 8.28
CA TYR A 340 26.28 20.37 9.25
C TYR A 340 27.46 21.22 8.73
N GLU A 341 28.54 20.62 8.30
CA GLU A 341 29.70 21.32 7.74
C GLU A 341 29.34 22.13 6.48
N GLU A 342 28.50 21.57 5.58
CA GLU A 342 27.99 22.32 4.42
C GLU A 342 27.17 23.55 4.80
N ILE A 343 26.32 23.43 5.82
CA ILE A 343 25.53 24.55 6.34
C ILE A 343 26.45 25.60 6.94
N LEU A 344 27.41 25.20 7.75
CA LEU A 344 28.41 26.13 8.34
C LEU A 344 29.21 26.86 7.28
N ALA A 345 29.67 26.15 6.24
CA ALA A 345 30.41 26.75 5.12
C ALA A 345 29.55 27.80 4.39
N ARG A 346 28.26 27.50 4.13
CA ARG A 346 27.32 28.47 3.52
C ARG A 346 27.07 29.68 4.41
N VAL A 347 26.95 29.51 5.70
CA VAL A 347 26.75 30.62 6.66
C VAL A 347 28.01 31.49 6.69
N ARG A 348 29.20 30.91 6.80
CA ARG A 348 30.48 31.63 6.77
C ARG A 348 30.64 32.44 5.48
N ALA A 349 30.38 31.84 4.32
CA ALA A 349 30.46 32.52 3.02
C ALA A 349 29.49 33.71 2.90
N ARG A 350 28.28 33.60 3.50
CA ARG A 350 27.31 34.72 3.55
C ARG A 350 27.77 35.87 4.43
N VAL A 351 28.33 35.53 5.61
CA VAL A 351 28.89 36.55 6.54
C VAL A 351 30.03 37.29 5.90
N ASP A 352 31.01 36.56 5.35
CA ASP A 352 32.19 37.16 4.68
C ASP A 352 31.79 38.03 3.47
N GLY A 353 30.85 37.55 2.67
CA GLY A 353 30.29 38.31 1.54
C GLY A 353 29.52 39.58 1.96
N GLY A 354 28.86 39.52 3.14
CA GLY A 354 28.19 40.66 3.77
C GLY A 354 29.19 41.72 4.29
N VAL A 355 30.23 41.27 4.98
CA VAL A 355 31.31 42.13 5.48
C VAL A 355 32.05 42.82 4.34
N ARG A 356 32.45 42.07 3.30
CA ARG A 356 33.12 42.63 2.10
C ARG A 356 32.24 43.66 1.37
N ARG A 357 30.93 43.46 1.31
CA ARG A 357 30.00 44.43 0.73
C ARG A 357 29.88 45.72 1.57
N ARG A 358 29.87 45.60 2.90
CA ARG A 358 29.84 46.77 3.79
C ARG A 358 31.14 47.57 3.73
N LEU A 359 32.29 46.91 3.73
CA LEU A 359 33.60 47.57 3.58
C LEU A 359 33.75 48.31 2.23
N ARG A 360 33.28 47.70 1.13
CA ARG A 360 33.28 48.37 -0.23
C ARG A 360 32.32 49.58 -0.29
N ARG A 361 31.25 49.59 0.52
CA ARG A 361 30.35 50.76 0.60
C ARG A 361 30.91 51.87 1.51
N ALA A 362 31.63 51.51 2.56
CA ALA A 362 32.28 52.49 3.44
C ALA A 362 33.49 53.17 2.80
N GLY A 363 34.24 52.49 1.95
CA GLY A 363 35.40 53.05 1.22
C GLY A 363 35.06 53.87 -0.05
N ARG A 364 33.78 54.08 -0.36
CA ARG A 364 33.29 54.93 -1.45
C ARG A 364 32.61 56.23 -0.97
N ARG A 365 32.66 56.52 0.31
CA ARG A 365 32.32 57.80 0.92
C ARG A 365 33.59 58.46 1.41
#